data_4a8a28ee984e447d07eac9aca8da23aa
#
_entry.id   4a8a28ee984e447d07eac9aca8da23aa
#
_cell.length_a   1.000
_cell.length_b   1.000
_cell.length_c   1.000
_cell.angle_alpha   90.00
_cell.angle_beta   90.00
_cell.angle_gamma   90.00
#
_symmetry.space_group_name_H-M   'P 1'
#
loop_
_entity.id
_entity.type
_entity.pdbx_description
1 polymer ?
#
loop_
_entity_poly.entity_id
_entity_poly.type
_entity_poly.pdbx_seq_one_letter_code
_entity_poly.pdbx_strand_id
1 'polypeptide(L)'
;MLRLTTLTALAGALLLEPAPARAADACDALAARVIRTTGASLAGRAGPVAVFRAQDAERLSLDCRAPARITVASRDREPAPAYFVLIGRVAQALAGADAAAVEVLALNLHQASLLADAPRRGGAGRILMLCETGPRTDALRDDRTVCRVAPRPGLSRIRRAG
;
A
#
# COMPACT_ATOMS: atom_id res chain seq x y z
N MET A 1 -54.92 -22.35 -47.64
CA MET A 1 -54.10 -21.16 -47.43
C MET A 1 -53.49 -21.31 -46.04
N LEU A 2 -52.22 -21.77 -45.98
CA LEU A 2 -51.50 -22.05 -44.72
C LEU A 2 -50.55 -20.88 -44.46
N ARG A 3 -50.71 -20.14 -43.37
CA ARG A 3 -49.81 -19.05 -42.93
C ARG A 3 -48.76 -19.64 -41.99
N LEU A 4 -47.49 -19.67 -42.45
CA LEU A 4 -46.35 -19.98 -41.63
C LEU A 4 -45.96 -18.73 -40.86
N THR A 5 -46.00 -18.78 -39.52
CA THR A 5 -45.45 -17.77 -38.64
C THR A 5 -44.06 -18.21 -38.16
N THR A 6 -43.02 -17.49 -38.61
CA THR A 6 -41.65 -17.69 -38.18
C THR A 6 -41.41 -17.00 -36.82
N LEU A 7 -41.11 -17.80 -35.78
CA LEU A 7 -40.62 -17.30 -34.49
C LEU A 7 -39.12 -17.04 -34.59
N THR A 8 -38.72 -15.78 -34.47
CA THR A 8 -37.31 -15.37 -34.34
C THR A 8 -36.93 -15.41 -32.87
N ALA A 9 -36.10 -16.37 -32.46
CA ALA A 9 -35.54 -16.43 -31.13
C ALA A 9 -34.34 -15.45 -31.02
N LEU A 10 -34.46 -14.39 -30.23
CA LEU A 10 -33.36 -13.49 -29.83
C LEU A 10 -32.52 -14.21 -28.75
N ALA A 11 -31.34 -14.69 -29.10
CA ALA A 11 -30.35 -15.17 -28.15
C ALA A 11 -29.60 -13.96 -27.59
N GLY A 12 -29.97 -13.53 -26.39
CA GLY A 12 -29.25 -12.52 -25.61
C GLY A 12 -27.98 -13.14 -25.03
N ALA A 13 -26.82 -12.79 -25.56
CA ALA A 13 -25.52 -13.14 -24.98
C ALA A 13 -25.28 -12.26 -23.75
N LEU A 14 -25.41 -12.82 -22.54
CA LEU A 14 -24.97 -12.21 -21.30
C LEU A 14 -23.44 -12.17 -21.29
N LEU A 15 -22.86 -10.99 -21.50
CA LEU A 15 -21.44 -10.72 -21.30
C LEU A 15 -21.17 -10.72 -19.80
N LEU A 16 -20.69 -11.86 -19.26
CA LEU A 16 -20.11 -11.92 -17.92
C LEU A 16 -18.81 -11.12 -17.91
N GLU A 17 -18.80 -9.98 -17.24
CA GLU A 17 -17.59 -9.19 -17.00
C GLU A 17 -16.71 -9.88 -15.93
N PRO A 18 -15.45 -10.28 -16.25
CA PRO A 18 -14.54 -10.92 -15.29
C PRO A 18 -13.75 -9.88 -14.48
N ALA A 19 -14.42 -8.92 -13.83
CA ALA A 19 -13.75 -7.84 -13.13
C ALA A 19 -13.13 -8.21 -11.75
N PRO A 20 -13.65 -9.12 -10.91
CA PRO A 20 -13.07 -9.36 -9.57
C PRO A 20 -11.78 -10.19 -9.56
N ALA A 21 -11.59 -11.10 -10.50
CA ALA A 21 -10.41 -11.97 -10.55
C ALA A 21 -9.10 -11.19 -10.77
N ARG A 22 -9.07 -10.23 -11.69
CA ARG A 22 -7.87 -9.42 -11.99
C ARG A 22 -7.39 -8.57 -10.82
N ALA A 23 -8.28 -8.05 -9.99
CA ALA A 23 -7.92 -7.24 -8.83
C ALA A 23 -7.28 -8.11 -7.72
N ALA A 24 -7.78 -9.33 -7.52
CA ALA A 24 -7.20 -10.30 -6.59
C ALA A 24 -5.79 -10.71 -7.05
N ASP A 25 -5.60 -11.05 -8.32
CA ASP A 25 -4.30 -11.43 -8.89
C ASP A 25 -3.26 -10.32 -8.77
N ALA A 26 -3.65 -9.06 -9.00
CA ALA A 26 -2.76 -7.90 -8.85
C ALA A 26 -2.33 -7.69 -7.39
N CYS A 27 -3.25 -7.90 -6.45
CA CYS A 27 -2.96 -7.83 -5.02
C CYS A 27 -2.00 -8.93 -4.58
N ASP A 28 -2.20 -10.16 -5.05
CA ASP A 28 -1.34 -11.31 -4.73
C ASP A 28 0.06 -11.13 -5.31
N ALA A 29 0.17 -10.62 -6.53
CA ALA A 29 1.44 -10.27 -7.15
C ALA A 29 2.19 -9.18 -6.35
N LEU A 30 1.46 -8.18 -5.83
CA LEU A 30 2.05 -7.15 -4.98
C LEU A 30 2.48 -7.70 -3.62
N ALA A 31 1.65 -8.51 -2.98
CA ALA A 31 1.98 -9.17 -1.71
C ALA A 31 3.24 -10.06 -1.85
N ALA A 32 3.33 -10.83 -2.94
CA ALA A 32 4.53 -11.64 -3.23
C ALA A 32 5.78 -10.78 -3.45
N ARG A 33 5.67 -9.59 -4.07
CA ARG A 33 6.80 -8.65 -4.17
C ARG A 33 7.22 -8.13 -2.80
N VAL A 34 6.27 -7.75 -1.95
CA VAL A 34 6.57 -7.31 -0.57
C VAL A 34 7.36 -8.38 0.16
N ILE A 35 6.90 -9.64 0.13
CA ILE A 35 7.59 -10.77 0.78
C ILE A 35 9.02 -10.90 0.26
N ARG A 36 9.22 -10.94 -1.06
CA ARG A 36 10.56 -11.10 -1.66
C ARG A 36 11.50 -9.95 -1.35
N THR A 37 11.00 -8.72 -1.31
CA THR A 37 11.84 -7.53 -1.14
C THR A 37 12.18 -7.28 0.33
N THR A 38 11.29 -7.63 1.25
CA THR A 38 11.45 -7.33 2.68
C THR A 38 11.93 -8.53 3.51
N GLY A 39 11.78 -9.75 3.01
CA GLY A 39 11.99 -10.97 3.80
C GLY A 39 10.84 -11.27 4.76
N ALA A 40 9.76 -10.51 4.75
CA ALA A 40 8.58 -10.75 5.57
C ALA A 40 7.83 -12.02 5.15
N SER A 41 7.04 -12.59 6.04
CA SER A 41 6.15 -13.72 5.76
C SER A 41 4.68 -13.30 5.85
N LEU A 42 3.81 -13.90 5.04
CA LEU A 42 2.37 -13.65 5.13
C LEU A 42 1.83 -14.22 6.45
N ALA A 43 1.20 -13.37 7.25
CA ALA A 43 0.54 -13.75 8.49
C ALA A 43 -0.94 -14.07 8.30
N GLY A 44 -1.59 -13.38 7.37
CA GLY A 44 -3.01 -13.56 7.07
C GLY A 44 -3.51 -12.62 5.99
N ARG A 45 -4.76 -12.85 5.57
CA ARG A 45 -5.46 -12.03 4.59
C ARG A 45 -6.93 -11.88 4.94
N ALA A 46 -7.46 -10.67 4.78
CA ALA A 46 -8.88 -10.36 4.93
C ALA A 46 -9.30 -9.45 3.77
N GLY A 47 -9.96 -10.01 2.77
CA GLY A 47 -10.35 -9.29 1.56
C GLY A 47 -9.15 -8.61 0.86
N PRO A 48 -9.18 -7.28 0.66
CA PRO A 48 -8.10 -6.54 0.02
C PRO A 48 -6.89 -6.28 0.92
N VAL A 49 -6.91 -6.71 2.18
CA VAL A 49 -5.83 -6.45 3.14
C VAL A 49 -5.02 -7.71 3.38
N ALA A 50 -3.70 -7.63 3.16
CA ALA A 50 -2.73 -8.64 3.56
C ALA A 50 -1.93 -8.14 4.76
N VAL A 51 -1.72 -9.01 5.75
CA VAL A 51 -0.92 -8.74 6.95
C VAL A 51 0.31 -9.64 6.92
N PHE A 52 1.47 -9.09 7.27
CA PHE A 52 2.75 -9.78 7.25
C PHE A 52 3.40 -9.75 8.63
N ARG A 53 4.22 -10.77 8.90
CA ARG A 53 5.20 -10.76 9.98
C ARG A 53 6.53 -10.26 9.42
N ALA A 54 7.06 -9.21 10.02
CA ALA A 54 8.37 -8.65 9.71
C ALA A 54 9.16 -8.53 11.03
N GLN A 55 10.46 -8.77 10.98
CA GLN A 55 11.30 -8.74 12.18
C GLN A 55 11.42 -7.31 12.75
N ASP A 56 11.44 -6.31 11.86
CA ASP A 56 11.73 -4.92 12.20
C ASP A 56 10.48 -4.06 12.33
N ALA A 57 9.29 -4.67 12.43
CA ALA A 57 8.02 -3.95 12.64
C ALA A 57 7.05 -4.82 13.44
N GLU A 58 6.28 -4.21 14.32
CA GLU A 58 5.20 -4.85 15.04
C GLU A 58 4.05 -5.22 14.09
N ARG A 59 3.76 -4.33 13.13
CA ARG A 59 2.74 -4.55 12.12
C ARG A 59 3.22 -4.08 10.75
N LEU A 60 3.08 -4.96 9.78
CA LEU A 60 3.23 -4.67 8.37
C LEU A 60 1.96 -5.11 7.65
N SER A 61 1.27 -4.19 6.97
CA SER A 61 0.05 -4.50 6.24
C SER A 61 -0.01 -3.79 4.90
N LEU A 62 -0.55 -4.50 3.89
CA LEU A 62 -0.82 -4.00 2.55
C LEU A 62 -2.34 -3.91 2.36
N ASP A 63 -2.84 -2.73 2.05
CA ASP A 63 -4.19 -2.50 1.56
C ASP A 63 -4.13 -2.35 0.03
N CYS A 64 -4.74 -3.28 -0.68
CA CYS A 64 -4.72 -3.32 -2.15
C CYS A 64 -5.77 -2.43 -2.82
N ARG A 65 -6.65 -1.78 -2.05
CA ARG A 65 -7.59 -0.79 -2.62
C ARG A 65 -6.80 0.34 -3.30
N ALA A 66 -7.28 0.76 -4.47
CA ALA A 66 -6.59 1.78 -5.26
C ALA A 66 -6.69 3.18 -4.62
N PRO A 67 -5.59 3.92 -4.47
CA PRO A 67 -4.21 3.48 -4.66
C PRO A 67 -3.74 2.56 -3.53
N ALA A 68 -3.08 1.46 -3.89
CA ALA A 68 -2.55 0.52 -2.89
C ALA A 68 -1.63 1.24 -1.90
N ARG A 69 -1.69 0.86 -0.62
CA ARG A 69 -0.84 1.47 0.41
C ARG A 69 -0.33 0.44 1.39
N ILE A 70 0.83 0.71 1.94
CA ILE A 70 1.42 -0.13 2.97
C ILE A 70 1.55 0.67 4.26
N THR A 71 1.17 0.05 5.38
CA THR A 71 1.35 0.59 6.72
C THR A 71 2.42 -0.23 7.43
N VAL A 72 3.41 0.45 7.98
CA VAL A 72 4.45 -0.10 8.84
C VAL A 72 4.33 0.56 10.21
N ALA A 73 4.22 -0.23 11.27
CA ALA A 73 4.05 0.27 12.61
C ALA A 73 5.04 -0.38 13.58
N SER A 74 5.48 0.39 14.58
CA SER A 74 6.33 -0.04 15.68
C SER A 74 5.67 0.34 17.01
N ARG A 75 5.86 -0.50 18.04
CA ARG A 75 5.53 -0.18 19.43
C ARG A 75 6.46 0.86 20.03
N ASP A 76 7.65 1.01 19.44
CA ASP A 76 8.61 1.98 19.92
C ASP A 76 8.29 3.37 19.36
N ARG A 77 8.38 4.36 20.22
CA ARG A 77 8.29 5.76 19.82
C ARG A 77 9.52 6.18 18.99
N GLU A 78 10.65 5.56 19.26
CA GLU A 78 11.93 5.74 18.58
C GLU A 78 12.41 4.37 18.07
N PRO A 79 11.89 3.89 16.93
CA PRO A 79 12.26 2.57 16.39
C PRO A 79 13.74 2.46 16.03
N ALA A 80 14.26 1.24 16.11
CA ALA A 80 15.62 0.95 15.63
C ALA A 80 15.79 1.30 14.13
N PRO A 81 17.02 1.58 13.65
CA PRO A 81 17.30 1.92 12.26
C PRO A 81 16.73 0.91 11.24
N ALA A 82 16.70 -0.37 11.58
CA ALA A 82 16.17 -1.43 10.73
C ALA A 82 14.69 -1.22 10.34
N TYR A 83 13.88 -0.55 11.17
CA TYR A 83 12.51 -0.15 10.85
C TYR A 83 12.46 0.78 9.64
N PHE A 84 13.37 1.74 9.52
CA PHE A 84 13.42 2.68 8.39
C PHE A 84 13.95 2.02 7.12
N VAL A 85 14.91 1.10 7.26
CA VAL A 85 15.36 0.23 6.15
C VAL A 85 14.19 -0.59 5.60
N LEU A 86 13.37 -1.17 6.48
CA LEU A 86 12.17 -1.92 6.08
C LEU A 86 11.21 -1.02 5.28
N ILE A 87 10.99 0.23 5.70
CA ILE A 87 10.14 1.18 4.97
C ILE A 87 10.68 1.45 3.56
N GLY A 88 12.00 1.62 3.41
CA GLY A 88 12.64 1.77 2.10
C GLY A 88 12.37 0.57 1.18
N ARG A 89 12.54 -0.65 1.69
CA ARG A 89 12.26 -1.90 0.95
C ARG A 89 10.79 -2.05 0.58
N VAL A 90 9.89 -1.69 1.49
CA VAL A 90 8.44 -1.66 1.25
C VAL A 90 8.09 -0.71 0.10
N ALA A 91 8.66 0.49 0.06
CA ALA A 91 8.42 1.46 -1.01
C ALA A 91 8.97 0.98 -2.37
N GLN A 92 10.11 0.30 -2.36
CA GLN A 92 10.65 -0.36 -3.54
C GLN A 92 9.68 -1.44 -4.07
N ALA A 93 9.16 -2.30 -3.20
CA ALA A 93 8.18 -3.32 -3.58
C ALA A 93 6.89 -2.70 -4.13
N LEU A 94 6.41 -1.60 -3.52
CA LEU A 94 5.14 -0.97 -3.86
C LEU A 94 5.18 -0.23 -5.21
N ALA A 95 6.23 0.55 -5.48
CA ALA A 95 6.27 1.47 -6.61
C ALA A 95 7.63 1.51 -7.35
N GLY A 96 8.57 0.60 -7.05
CA GLY A 96 9.92 0.62 -7.63
C GLY A 96 10.70 1.90 -7.25
N ALA A 97 10.47 2.42 -6.05
CA ALA A 97 11.18 3.60 -5.56
C ALA A 97 12.61 3.25 -5.13
N ASP A 98 13.47 4.26 -5.09
CA ASP A 98 14.80 4.13 -4.49
C ASP A 98 14.67 3.91 -2.98
N ALA A 99 15.11 2.76 -2.50
CA ALA A 99 14.93 2.35 -1.10
C ALA A 99 15.70 3.27 -0.14
N ALA A 100 16.92 3.66 -0.49
CA ALA A 100 17.76 4.51 0.38
C ALA A 100 17.19 5.94 0.48
N ALA A 101 16.70 6.51 -0.63
CA ALA A 101 16.06 7.82 -0.60
C ALA A 101 14.76 7.81 0.24
N VAL A 102 14.00 6.71 0.20
CA VAL A 102 12.78 6.57 1.01
C VAL A 102 13.09 6.31 2.48
N GLU A 103 14.15 5.57 2.80
CA GLU A 103 14.65 5.39 4.17
C GLU A 103 14.99 6.74 4.81
N VAL A 104 15.79 7.57 4.13
CA VAL A 104 16.13 8.94 4.59
C VAL A 104 14.88 9.79 4.77
N LEU A 105 13.92 9.73 3.83
CA LEU A 105 12.65 10.44 3.97
C LEU A 105 11.89 9.97 5.22
N ALA A 106 11.80 8.67 5.45
CA ALA A 106 11.08 8.09 6.59
C ALA A 106 11.68 8.56 7.92
N LEU A 107 13.01 8.54 8.04
CA LEU A 107 13.73 9.02 9.21
C LEU A 107 13.46 10.51 9.46
N ASN A 108 13.55 11.35 8.43
CA ASN A 108 13.30 12.78 8.54
C ASN A 108 11.85 13.09 8.96
N LEU A 109 10.87 12.38 8.37
CA LEU A 109 9.46 12.55 8.73
C LEU A 109 9.18 12.09 10.17
N HIS A 110 9.80 11.00 10.59
CA HIS A 110 9.71 10.51 11.96
C HIS A 110 10.26 11.54 12.93
N GLN A 111 11.49 12.05 12.74
CA GLN A 111 12.09 13.08 13.59
C GLN A 111 11.23 14.35 13.63
N ALA A 112 10.74 14.80 12.47
CA ALA A 112 9.87 15.96 12.41
C ALA A 112 8.53 15.73 13.12
N SER A 113 7.98 14.50 13.12
CA SER A 113 6.76 14.17 13.86
C SER A 113 7.00 14.11 15.36
N LEU A 114 8.17 13.62 15.80
CA LEU A 114 8.60 13.63 17.20
C LEU A 114 8.69 15.04 17.77
N LEU A 115 9.28 15.96 17.01
CA LEU A 115 9.49 17.35 17.45
C LEU A 115 8.20 18.15 17.50
N ALA A 116 7.27 17.86 16.60
CA ALA A 116 6.03 18.64 16.47
C ALA A 116 4.82 18.00 17.15
N ASP A 117 4.98 16.78 17.67
CA ASP A 117 3.90 15.95 18.23
C ASP A 117 2.68 15.85 17.29
N ALA A 118 2.94 15.76 15.99
CA ALA A 118 1.94 15.77 14.92
C ALA A 118 2.40 14.98 13.70
N PRO A 119 1.47 14.40 12.92
CA PRO A 119 1.80 13.70 11.69
C PRO A 119 2.56 14.58 10.70
N ARG A 120 3.56 14.01 10.04
CA ARG A 120 4.36 14.66 9.00
C ARG A 120 4.23 13.93 7.67
N ARG A 121 4.15 14.69 6.59
CA ARG A 121 4.00 14.17 5.24
C ARG A 121 5.13 14.65 4.34
N GLY A 122 5.60 13.77 3.48
CA GLY A 122 6.62 14.09 2.48
C GLY A 122 6.58 13.12 1.31
N GLY A 123 7.49 13.31 0.37
CA GLY A 123 7.60 12.42 -0.78
C GLY A 123 9.03 12.28 -1.27
N ALA A 124 9.36 11.09 -1.78
CA ALA A 124 10.60 10.78 -2.48
C ALA A 124 10.27 10.05 -3.79
N GLY A 125 10.68 10.60 -4.91
CA GLY A 125 10.41 10.04 -6.23
C GLY A 125 8.92 9.74 -6.43
N ARG A 126 8.60 8.46 -6.61
CA ARG A 126 7.24 7.95 -6.89
C ARG A 126 6.41 7.68 -5.64
N ILE A 127 6.91 8.00 -4.45
CA ILE A 127 6.27 7.72 -3.16
C ILE A 127 5.78 9.01 -2.50
N LEU A 128 4.61 8.90 -1.88
CA LEU A 128 4.13 9.76 -0.80
C LEU A 128 4.13 8.96 0.50
N MET A 129 4.52 9.62 1.60
CA MET A 129 4.59 9.02 2.91
C MET A 129 3.99 9.96 3.95
N LEU A 130 3.31 9.38 4.93
CA LEU A 130 2.86 10.02 6.15
C LEU A 130 3.44 9.24 7.32
N CYS A 131 4.23 9.87 8.20
CA CYS A 131 4.65 9.29 9.46
C CYS A 131 4.01 10.04 10.64
N GLU A 132 3.58 9.29 11.62
CA GLU A 132 2.95 9.75 12.85
C GLU A 132 3.65 9.06 14.03
N THR A 133 4.01 9.86 15.04
CA THR A 133 4.57 9.35 16.28
C THR A 133 3.60 9.71 17.42
N GLY A 134 3.21 8.71 18.20
CA GLY A 134 2.27 8.90 19.31
C GLY A 134 2.88 9.74 20.45
N PRO A 135 2.04 10.38 21.28
CA PRO A 135 2.49 11.19 22.40
C PRO A 135 3.26 10.34 23.42
N ARG A 136 4.18 10.97 24.16
CA ARG A 136 4.99 10.28 25.17
C ARG A 136 4.15 9.71 26.32
N THR A 137 3.01 10.31 26.59
CA THR A 137 2.15 10.02 27.74
C THR A 137 1.12 8.94 27.49
N ASP A 138 0.91 8.52 26.23
CA ASP A 138 -0.08 7.51 25.88
C ASP A 138 0.56 6.11 25.91
N ALA A 139 0.63 5.54 27.12
CA ALA A 139 1.15 4.18 27.33
C ALA A 139 0.19 3.08 26.83
N LEU A 140 -1.08 3.41 26.53
CA LEU A 140 -2.10 2.46 26.10
C LEU A 140 -2.12 2.28 24.56
N ARG A 141 -1.38 3.11 23.84
CA ARG A 141 -1.31 3.03 22.38
C ARG A 141 -0.34 1.92 21.96
N ASP A 142 -0.86 0.86 21.35
CA ASP A 142 -0.07 -0.29 20.90
C ASP A 142 0.96 0.06 19.81
N ASP A 143 0.60 0.94 18.86
CA ASP A 143 1.49 1.41 17.80
C ASP A 143 1.91 2.85 18.09
N ARG A 144 3.16 3.07 18.50
CA ARG A 144 3.66 4.41 18.81
C ARG A 144 4.27 5.15 17.63
N THR A 145 4.80 4.43 16.65
CA THR A 145 5.28 5.01 15.39
C THR A 145 4.61 4.29 14.23
N VAL A 146 3.94 5.05 13.37
CA VAL A 146 3.23 4.52 12.20
C VAL A 146 3.62 5.32 10.96
N CYS A 147 4.16 4.65 9.95
CA CYS A 147 4.39 5.24 8.64
C CYS A 147 3.49 4.56 7.60
N ARG A 148 2.79 5.37 6.79
CA ARG A 148 1.93 4.94 5.68
C ARG A 148 2.55 5.36 4.37
N VAL A 149 2.79 4.39 3.49
CA VAL A 149 3.47 4.55 2.20
C VAL A 149 2.46 4.32 1.09
N ALA A 150 2.40 5.23 0.13
CA ALA A 150 1.53 5.11 -1.04
C ALA A 150 2.25 5.58 -2.32
N PRO A 151 1.89 5.06 -3.49
CA PRO A 151 2.37 5.62 -4.74
C PRO A 151 1.91 7.07 -4.89
N ARG A 152 2.78 7.92 -5.41
CA ARG A 152 2.39 9.27 -5.81
C ARG A 152 1.47 9.17 -7.02
N PRO A 153 0.28 9.81 -7.01
CA PRO A 153 -0.55 9.88 -8.20
C PRO A 153 0.28 10.43 -9.35
N GLY A 154 0.29 9.72 -10.48
CA GLY A 154 0.97 10.20 -11.68
C GLY A 154 0.37 11.55 -12.07
N LEU A 155 1.21 12.53 -12.36
CA LEU A 155 0.77 13.70 -13.11
C LEU A 155 0.32 13.16 -14.46
N SER A 156 -0.99 13.07 -14.67
CA SER A 156 -1.55 12.81 -15.99
C SER A 156 -0.90 13.82 -16.92
N ARG A 157 -0.06 13.35 -17.86
CA ARG A 157 0.37 14.18 -18.96
C ARG A 157 -0.92 14.59 -19.65
N ILE A 158 -1.39 15.80 -19.41
CA ILE A 158 -2.39 16.43 -20.24
C ILE A 158 -1.74 16.43 -21.63
N ARG A 159 -2.14 15.47 -22.48
CA ARG A 159 -1.86 15.58 -23.91
C ARG A 159 -2.54 16.86 -24.34
N ARG A 160 -1.77 17.93 -24.50
CA ARG A 160 -2.19 19.05 -25.33
C ARG A 160 -2.37 18.44 -26.72
N ALA A 161 -3.64 18.23 -27.11
CA ALA A 161 -4.01 18.09 -28.49
C ALA A 161 -3.68 19.44 -29.13
N GLY A 162 -2.62 19.50 -29.93
CA GLY A 162 -2.35 20.56 -30.86
C GLY A 162 -3.02 20.21 -32.18
#